data_9c3784a69dba3197df3b3335d0bd439e
#
_entry.id   9c3784a69dba3197df3b3335d0bd439e
#
_cell.length_a   1.000
_cell.length_b   1.000
_cell.length_c   1.000
_cell.angle_alpha   90.00
_cell.angle_beta   90.00
_cell.angle_gamma   90.00
#
_symmetry.space_group_name_H-M   'P 1'
#
loop_
_entity.id
_entity.type
_entity.pdbx_description
1 polymer ?
#
loop_
_entity_poly.entity_id
_entity_poly.type
_entity_poly.pdbx_seq_one_letter_code
_entity_poly.pdbx_strand_id
1 'polypeptide(L)'
;MPRSGRWLALLAPAALWTCELQEVTVVEVETVLVAEAYAMVGVPSPAFGIDNRLWVFLGGTVGGAADATLDDARIEVRRAGGGRFRLRPVPIENCISDRDRMRPGTCYDAGLDAISLRPGDELALHIRMPDGRALRGETRIPGDFQLEGEIPECSLTPDTSFEVRWTQSEGAAAYVNETRIDGLDEALAPEEIPAPDELYLLGLSISASDTTIVFPGEFGVFDRFDLDQALTVRLQRGLPDGAAALVGISAVDENYVNWARGGNFNPSGQVRIPSVRGDGTGVFASMVMRRFAVFASSEPGVPACPGS
;
A
#
# COMPACT_ATOMS: atom_id res chain seq x y z
N MET A 1 -38.78 -62.39 65.57
CA MET A 1 -39.64 -61.33 65.05
C MET A 1 -38.79 -60.31 64.40
N PRO A 2 -38.66 -60.29 63.06
CA PRO A 2 -37.93 -59.27 62.38
C PRO A 2 -38.86 -58.25 61.71
N ARG A 3 -38.51 -56.97 61.87
CA ARG A 3 -39.19 -55.84 61.23
C ARG A 3 -38.54 -55.52 59.88
N SER A 4 -39.37 -55.60 58.87
CA SER A 4 -39.06 -55.21 57.50
C SER A 4 -38.97 -53.70 57.31
N GLY A 5 -37.82 -53.19 56.92
CA GLY A 5 -37.63 -51.76 56.49
C GLY A 5 -37.76 -51.65 54.96
N ARG A 6 -38.72 -50.88 54.50
CA ARG A 6 -38.96 -50.53 53.12
C ARG A 6 -38.07 -49.32 52.77
N TRP A 7 -37.14 -49.50 51.81
CA TRP A 7 -36.38 -48.41 51.21
C TRP A 7 -37.19 -47.89 50.03
N LEU A 8 -37.62 -46.64 50.12
CA LEU A 8 -38.18 -45.87 49.02
C LEU A 8 -36.99 -45.23 48.22
N ALA A 9 -36.79 -45.69 47.03
CA ALA A 9 -35.89 -45.09 46.08
C ALA A 9 -36.55 -43.86 45.45
N LEU A 10 -36.02 -42.66 45.75
CA LEU A 10 -36.38 -41.40 45.08
C LEU A 10 -35.65 -41.32 43.75
N LEU A 11 -36.39 -41.51 42.67
CA LEU A 11 -35.94 -41.18 41.31
C LEU A 11 -36.06 -39.67 41.10
N ALA A 12 -34.94 -38.98 41.05
CA ALA A 12 -34.87 -37.58 40.61
C ALA A 12 -34.91 -37.52 39.07
N PRO A 13 -35.77 -36.73 38.44
CA PRO A 13 -35.72 -36.53 37.02
C PRO A 13 -34.54 -35.63 36.67
N ALA A 14 -33.58 -36.17 35.91
CA ALA A 14 -32.52 -35.38 35.30
C ALA A 14 -33.15 -34.49 34.20
N ALA A 15 -33.30 -33.22 34.51
CA ALA A 15 -33.67 -32.22 33.49
C ALA A 15 -32.51 -32.09 32.47
N LEU A 16 -32.69 -32.69 31.35
CA LEU A 16 -31.85 -32.45 30.17
C LEU A 16 -32.08 -31.03 29.69
N TRP A 17 -31.18 -30.14 30.03
CA TRP A 17 -31.10 -28.84 29.41
C TRP A 17 -30.56 -29.07 28.02
N THR A 18 -31.45 -29.15 27.05
CA THR A 18 -31.08 -29.05 25.63
C THR A 18 -30.61 -27.63 25.39
N CYS A 19 -29.31 -27.45 25.11
CA CYS A 19 -28.83 -26.23 24.48
C CYS A 19 -29.52 -26.10 23.13
N GLU A 20 -30.49 -25.23 23.01
CA GLU A 20 -31.07 -24.83 21.73
C GLU A 20 -29.96 -24.05 21.03
N LEU A 21 -29.38 -24.67 19.99
CA LEU A 21 -28.49 -23.98 19.05
C LEU A 21 -29.33 -22.91 18.37
N GLN A 22 -29.16 -21.67 18.76
CA GLN A 22 -29.75 -20.53 18.07
C GLN A 22 -29.19 -20.55 16.64
N GLU A 23 -30.03 -20.79 15.67
CA GLU A 23 -29.67 -20.65 14.25
C GLU A 23 -29.18 -19.23 14.05
N VAL A 24 -27.85 -19.05 13.89
CA VAL A 24 -27.29 -17.77 13.49
C VAL A 24 -27.73 -17.57 12.04
N THR A 25 -28.72 -16.74 11.83
CA THR A 25 -29.09 -16.27 10.50
C THR A 25 -27.85 -15.57 9.94
N VAL A 26 -27.15 -16.22 9.04
CA VAL A 26 -26.07 -15.58 8.29
C VAL A 26 -26.75 -14.49 7.47
N VAL A 27 -26.62 -13.26 7.91
CA VAL A 27 -27.05 -12.10 7.13
C VAL A 27 -26.25 -12.15 5.84
N GLU A 28 -26.95 -12.24 4.72
CA GLU A 28 -26.32 -12.17 3.40
C GLU A 28 -25.57 -10.82 3.31
N VAL A 29 -24.24 -10.89 3.31
CA VAL A 29 -23.41 -9.68 3.29
C VAL A 29 -23.55 -9.08 1.90
N GLU A 30 -24.19 -7.93 1.81
CA GLU A 30 -24.31 -7.20 0.57
C GLU A 30 -22.92 -6.79 0.07
N THR A 31 -22.60 -7.15 -1.18
CA THR A 31 -21.32 -6.81 -1.79
C THR A 31 -21.29 -5.32 -2.10
N VAL A 32 -20.46 -4.58 -1.38
CA VAL A 32 -20.24 -3.15 -1.59
C VAL A 32 -19.17 -2.94 -2.65
N LEU A 33 -19.42 -2.07 -3.62
CA LEU A 33 -18.46 -1.68 -4.63
C LEU A 33 -17.32 -0.86 -3.96
N VAL A 34 -16.07 -1.25 -4.21
CA VAL A 34 -14.87 -0.60 -3.67
C VAL A 34 -14.02 -0.09 -4.82
N ALA A 35 -13.67 1.20 -4.79
CA ALA A 35 -12.76 1.82 -5.73
C ALA A 35 -11.50 2.30 -5.02
N GLU A 36 -10.34 1.82 -5.46
CA GLU A 36 -9.04 2.32 -5.04
C GLU A 36 -8.37 3.01 -6.21
N ALA A 37 -8.36 4.32 -6.19
CA ALA A 37 -7.86 5.18 -7.25
C ALA A 37 -6.65 5.97 -6.78
N TYR A 38 -5.63 6.05 -7.62
CA TYR A 38 -4.39 6.74 -7.30
C TYR A 38 -3.91 7.57 -8.48
N ALA A 39 -3.53 8.81 -8.20
CA ALA A 39 -2.87 9.71 -9.14
C ALA A 39 -1.43 9.94 -8.66
N MET A 40 -0.46 9.51 -9.43
CA MET A 40 0.97 9.65 -9.12
C MET A 40 1.65 10.56 -10.13
N VAL A 41 2.40 11.51 -9.62
CA VAL A 41 3.35 12.34 -10.39
C VAL A 41 4.76 11.86 -10.06
N GLY A 42 5.39 11.19 -11.02
CA GLY A 42 6.81 10.89 -10.95
C GLY A 42 7.62 12.11 -11.35
N VAL A 43 8.66 12.42 -10.62
CA VAL A 43 9.60 13.46 -11.05
C VAL A 43 10.59 12.84 -12.02
N PRO A 44 10.80 13.47 -13.20
CA PRO A 44 11.75 12.95 -14.18
C PRO A 44 13.13 12.77 -13.55
N SER A 45 13.68 11.57 -13.72
CA SER A 45 15.05 11.28 -13.37
C SER A 45 15.75 10.74 -14.62
N PRO A 46 17.03 11.10 -14.88
CA PRO A 46 17.79 10.53 -15.98
C PRO A 46 17.85 8.99 -15.94
N ALA A 47 17.78 8.43 -14.74
CA ALA A 47 17.85 6.97 -14.53
C ALA A 47 16.49 6.27 -14.68
N PHE A 48 15.36 6.94 -14.36
CA PHE A 48 14.06 6.26 -14.18
C PHE A 48 12.91 6.80 -15.04
N GLY A 49 13.14 7.86 -15.85
CA GLY A 49 12.09 8.45 -16.68
C GLY A 49 11.02 9.23 -15.90
N ILE A 50 9.87 9.45 -16.52
CA ILE A 50 8.70 10.10 -15.94
C ILE A 50 7.64 9.04 -15.69
N ASP A 51 7.27 8.81 -14.43
CA ASP A 51 6.26 7.84 -14.04
C ASP A 51 4.96 8.52 -13.62
N ASN A 52 4.38 9.38 -14.48
CA ASN A 52 3.02 9.85 -14.22
C ASN A 52 2.05 8.68 -14.45
N ARG A 53 1.29 8.34 -13.43
CA ARG A 53 0.30 7.26 -13.50
C ARG A 53 -1.02 7.70 -12.89
N LEU A 54 -2.10 7.19 -13.50
CA LEU A 54 -3.45 7.36 -12.99
C LEU A 54 -4.17 6.04 -13.19
N TRP A 55 -4.42 5.34 -12.10
CA TRP A 55 -5.05 4.02 -12.15
C TRP A 55 -6.16 3.87 -11.11
N VAL A 56 -7.07 2.97 -11.38
CA VAL A 56 -8.19 2.64 -10.51
C VAL A 56 -8.35 1.13 -10.46
N PHE A 57 -8.36 0.56 -9.28
CA PHE A 57 -8.80 -0.78 -9.05
C PHE A 57 -10.26 -0.76 -8.58
N LEU A 58 -11.12 -1.49 -9.28
CA LEU A 58 -12.52 -1.73 -8.89
C LEU A 58 -12.67 -3.15 -8.40
N GLY A 59 -13.28 -3.32 -7.24
CA GLY A 59 -13.57 -4.63 -6.66
C GLY A 59 -14.82 -4.58 -5.80
N GLY A 60 -15.11 -5.70 -5.15
CA GLY A 60 -16.17 -5.81 -4.14
C GLY A 60 -15.60 -6.09 -2.75
N THR A 61 -16.41 -5.91 -1.71
CA THR A 61 -16.07 -6.40 -0.37
C THR A 61 -15.94 -7.91 -0.38
N VAL A 62 -15.13 -8.44 0.56
CA VAL A 62 -14.86 -9.89 0.68
C VAL A 62 -16.17 -10.68 0.82
N GLY A 63 -16.38 -11.66 -0.06
CA GLY A 63 -17.54 -12.55 -0.06
C GLY A 63 -18.47 -12.45 -1.27
N GLY A 64 -18.34 -11.38 -2.08
CA GLY A 64 -19.07 -11.25 -3.34
C GLY A 64 -18.42 -12.04 -4.47
N ALA A 65 -19.21 -12.70 -5.31
CA ALA A 65 -18.75 -13.18 -6.59
C ALA A 65 -18.19 -12.01 -7.40
N ALA A 66 -17.13 -12.26 -8.19
CA ALA A 66 -16.62 -11.24 -9.12
C ALA A 66 -17.80 -10.73 -9.97
N ASP A 67 -18.13 -9.43 -9.79
CA ASP A 67 -19.19 -8.81 -10.56
C ASP A 67 -18.70 -8.69 -12.02
N ALA A 68 -19.26 -9.49 -12.91
CA ALA A 68 -18.87 -9.52 -14.33
C ALA A 68 -19.07 -8.16 -15.04
N THR A 69 -19.72 -7.19 -14.37
CA THR A 69 -19.95 -5.84 -14.92
C THR A 69 -18.82 -4.86 -14.61
N LEU A 70 -17.81 -5.27 -13.81
CA LEU A 70 -16.71 -4.37 -13.44
C LEU A 70 -15.89 -3.93 -14.66
N ASP A 71 -15.73 -4.77 -15.68
CA ASP A 71 -14.97 -4.48 -16.90
C ASP A 71 -15.64 -3.43 -17.80
N ASP A 72 -16.94 -3.21 -17.64
CA ASP A 72 -17.74 -2.27 -18.43
C ASP A 72 -17.91 -0.90 -17.75
N ALA A 73 -17.23 -0.65 -16.63
CA ALA A 73 -17.29 0.63 -15.93
C ALA A 73 -16.73 1.76 -16.79
N ARG A 74 -17.38 2.91 -16.73
CA ARG A 74 -16.89 4.14 -17.35
C ARG A 74 -16.20 5.00 -16.31
N ILE A 75 -14.88 5.13 -16.41
CA ILE A 75 -14.07 5.87 -15.46
C ILE A 75 -13.48 7.10 -16.14
N GLU A 76 -13.71 8.25 -15.53
CA GLU A 76 -13.21 9.55 -15.97
C GLU A 76 -12.65 10.32 -14.79
N VAL A 77 -11.45 10.87 -14.96
CA VAL A 77 -10.86 11.84 -14.02
C VAL A 77 -10.79 13.19 -14.70
N ARG A 78 -11.25 14.23 -14.03
CA ARG A 78 -11.24 15.63 -14.49
C ARG A 78 -10.26 16.42 -13.66
N ARG A 79 -9.49 17.27 -14.32
CA ARG A 79 -8.60 18.23 -13.67
C ARG A 79 -9.28 19.60 -13.61
N ALA A 80 -9.19 20.28 -12.49
CA ALA A 80 -9.61 21.68 -12.38
C ALA A 80 -8.82 22.54 -13.38
N GLY A 81 -9.49 23.51 -13.99
CA GLY A 81 -8.87 24.32 -15.05
C GLY A 81 -8.78 23.67 -16.43
N GLY A 82 -9.30 22.44 -16.58
CA GLY A 82 -9.40 21.73 -17.87
C GLY A 82 -8.50 20.49 -17.93
N GLY A 83 -8.91 19.56 -18.77
CA GLY A 83 -8.29 18.25 -18.90
C GLY A 83 -9.23 17.15 -18.41
N ARG A 84 -9.26 16.08 -19.18
CA ARG A 84 -10.11 14.91 -18.92
C ARG A 84 -9.37 13.65 -19.31
N PHE A 85 -9.23 12.73 -18.37
CA PHE A 85 -8.57 11.45 -18.55
C PHE A 85 -9.62 10.35 -18.51
N ARG A 86 -9.69 9.54 -19.56
CA ARG A 86 -10.55 8.35 -19.58
C ARG A 86 -9.67 7.13 -19.36
N LEU A 87 -10.04 6.34 -18.35
CA LEU A 87 -9.33 5.12 -18.03
C LEU A 87 -9.94 3.94 -18.79
N ARG A 88 -9.10 2.97 -19.11
CA ARG A 88 -9.48 1.75 -19.84
C ARG A 88 -9.09 0.54 -19.00
N PRO A 89 -9.83 -0.58 -19.12
CA PRO A 89 -9.44 -1.81 -18.44
C PRO A 89 -8.10 -2.30 -18.98
N VAL A 90 -7.25 -2.74 -18.08
CA VAL A 90 -5.91 -3.28 -18.34
C VAL A 90 -5.68 -4.52 -17.47
N PRO A 91 -4.63 -5.33 -17.74
CA PRO A 91 -4.30 -6.45 -16.87
C PRO A 91 -4.16 -6.04 -15.41
N ILE A 92 -4.60 -6.92 -14.49
CA ILE A 92 -4.68 -6.61 -13.05
C ILE A 92 -3.29 -6.32 -12.45
N GLU A 93 -2.25 -6.88 -13.03
CA GLU A 93 -0.85 -6.67 -12.65
C GLU A 93 -0.42 -5.21 -12.77
N ASN A 94 -1.11 -4.43 -13.56
CA ASN A 94 -0.86 -2.99 -13.66
C ASN A 94 -1.31 -2.23 -12.41
N CYS A 95 -2.27 -2.75 -11.65
CA CYS A 95 -2.72 -2.14 -10.39
C CYS A 95 -2.09 -2.81 -9.16
N ILE A 96 -1.86 -4.11 -9.22
CA ILE A 96 -1.41 -4.94 -8.09
C ILE A 96 -0.20 -5.73 -8.56
N SER A 97 1.00 -5.32 -8.15
CA SER A 97 2.26 -5.99 -8.51
C SER A 97 2.50 -7.27 -7.71
N ASP A 98 1.95 -7.36 -6.51
CA ASP A 98 2.10 -8.50 -5.62
C ASP A 98 1.06 -9.58 -5.95
N ARG A 99 1.52 -10.74 -6.43
CA ARG A 99 0.65 -11.87 -6.79
C ARG A 99 -0.07 -12.48 -5.60
N ASP A 100 0.51 -12.41 -4.42
CA ASP A 100 -0.06 -12.98 -3.20
C ASP A 100 -1.20 -12.10 -2.65
N ARG A 101 -1.28 -10.84 -3.09
CA ARG A 101 -2.35 -9.89 -2.75
C ARG A 101 -3.41 -9.74 -3.83
N MET A 102 -3.37 -10.57 -4.87
CA MET A 102 -4.39 -10.54 -5.91
C MET A 102 -5.78 -10.82 -5.33
N ARG A 103 -6.70 -9.95 -5.66
CA ARG A 103 -8.11 -10.03 -5.25
C ARG A 103 -9.00 -9.86 -6.48
N PRO A 104 -10.24 -10.41 -6.45
CA PRO A 104 -11.18 -10.24 -7.55
C PRO A 104 -11.47 -8.76 -7.82
N GLY A 105 -11.39 -8.36 -9.08
CA GLY A 105 -11.62 -6.98 -9.49
C GLY A 105 -11.02 -6.68 -10.86
N THR A 106 -11.18 -5.44 -11.30
CA THR A 106 -10.68 -4.95 -12.58
C THR A 106 -9.79 -3.75 -12.39
N CYS A 107 -8.64 -3.77 -13.05
CA CYS A 107 -7.71 -2.64 -13.12
C CYS A 107 -8.02 -1.74 -14.31
N TYR A 108 -8.00 -0.45 -14.09
CA TYR A 108 -8.15 0.60 -15.11
C TYR A 108 -6.96 1.53 -15.06
N ASP A 109 -6.46 1.93 -16.22
CA ASP A 109 -5.32 2.85 -16.36
C ASP A 109 -5.59 3.85 -17.49
N ALA A 110 -5.06 5.06 -17.35
CA ALA A 110 -5.21 6.12 -18.36
C ALA A 110 -4.15 6.05 -19.46
N GLY A 111 -3.14 5.18 -19.33
CA GLY A 111 -1.99 5.07 -20.24
C GLY A 111 -0.95 6.18 -20.01
N LEU A 112 0.31 5.84 -20.11
CA LEU A 112 1.43 6.75 -19.79
C LEU A 112 1.49 7.98 -20.71
N ASP A 113 1.18 7.83 -21.99
CA ASP A 113 1.27 8.91 -22.99
C ASP A 113 0.14 9.94 -22.89
N ALA A 114 -0.93 9.63 -22.15
CA ALA A 114 -2.13 10.46 -22.10
C ALA A 114 -2.16 11.40 -20.87
N ILE A 115 -1.19 11.28 -19.95
CA ILE A 115 -1.30 11.90 -18.63
C ILE A 115 -0.28 13.02 -18.47
N SER A 116 -0.79 14.24 -18.34
CA SER A 116 0.00 15.44 -17.99
C SER A 116 -0.35 15.93 -16.59
N LEU A 117 -0.25 15.06 -15.56
CA LEU A 117 -0.43 15.45 -14.18
C LEU A 117 0.74 16.29 -13.68
N ARG A 118 0.46 17.23 -12.78
CA ARG A 118 1.45 18.12 -12.18
C ARG A 118 1.22 18.22 -10.67
N PRO A 119 2.26 18.47 -9.90
CA PRO A 119 2.12 18.85 -8.50
C PRO A 119 1.13 20.02 -8.35
N GLY A 120 0.24 19.95 -7.36
CA GLY A 120 -0.79 20.94 -7.10
C GLY A 120 -2.09 20.78 -7.90
N ASP A 121 -2.18 19.87 -8.87
CA ASP A 121 -3.40 19.62 -9.64
C ASP A 121 -4.54 19.13 -8.72
N GLU A 122 -5.73 19.68 -8.91
CA GLU A 122 -6.97 19.22 -8.28
C GLU A 122 -7.72 18.30 -9.25
N LEU A 123 -8.07 17.11 -8.78
CA LEU A 123 -8.66 16.05 -9.60
C LEU A 123 -10.00 15.60 -9.03
N ALA A 124 -10.97 15.35 -9.92
CA ALA A 124 -12.26 14.78 -9.59
C ALA A 124 -12.48 13.46 -10.36
N LEU A 125 -12.67 12.38 -9.62
CA LEU A 125 -12.97 11.05 -10.13
C LEU A 125 -14.48 10.85 -10.29
N HIS A 126 -14.87 10.28 -11.43
CA HIS A 126 -16.24 9.85 -11.73
C HIS A 126 -16.22 8.43 -12.26
N ILE A 127 -16.90 7.53 -11.58
CA ILE A 127 -17.11 6.14 -11.98
C ILE A 127 -18.60 5.94 -12.22
N ARG A 128 -18.96 5.29 -13.32
CA ARG A 128 -20.33 4.90 -13.64
C ARG A 128 -20.35 3.44 -14.09
N MET A 129 -21.12 2.64 -13.37
CA MET A 129 -21.36 1.25 -13.70
C MET A 129 -22.48 1.11 -14.74
N PRO A 130 -22.52 0.01 -15.52
CA PRO A 130 -23.61 -0.27 -16.48
C PRO A 130 -24.99 -0.38 -15.83
N ASP A 131 -25.06 -0.82 -14.58
CA ASP A 131 -26.29 -0.98 -13.79
C ASP A 131 -26.83 0.35 -13.20
N GLY A 132 -26.10 1.46 -13.42
CA GLY A 132 -26.48 2.80 -12.97
C GLY A 132 -25.81 3.22 -11.67
N ARG A 133 -25.14 2.33 -10.92
CA ARG A 133 -24.35 2.73 -9.74
C ARG A 133 -23.28 3.76 -10.13
N ALA A 134 -23.02 4.70 -9.24
CA ALA A 134 -22.03 5.75 -9.48
C ALA A 134 -21.20 6.06 -8.24
N LEU A 135 -19.89 6.29 -8.45
CA LEU A 135 -18.95 6.72 -7.42
C LEU A 135 -18.27 8.03 -7.82
N ARG A 136 -17.91 8.82 -6.82
CA ARG A 136 -17.19 10.09 -6.98
C ARG A 136 -16.14 10.25 -5.89
N GLY A 137 -15.02 10.86 -6.25
CA GLY A 137 -13.95 11.20 -5.30
C GLY A 137 -13.20 12.43 -5.79
N GLU A 138 -12.53 13.09 -4.87
CA GLU A 138 -11.70 14.26 -5.15
C GLU A 138 -10.37 14.11 -4.44
N THR A 139 -9.30 14.61 -5.05
CA THR A 139 -7.96 14.67 -4.48
C THR A 139 -7.22 15.91 -4.98
N ARG A 140 -6.24 16.37 -4.22
CA ARG A 140 -5.29 17.39 -4.64
C ARG A 140 -3.89 16.80 -4.57
N ILE A 141 -3.18 16.79 -5.69
CA ILE A 141 -1.81 16.33 -5.77
C ILE A 141 -0.93 17.25 -4.90
N PRO A 142 -0.12 16.70 -3.97
CA PRO A 142 0.83 17.49 -3.20
C PRO A 142 1.74 18.33 -4.09
N GLY A 143 2.34 19.36 -3.52
CA GLY A 143 3.35 20.17 -4.18
C GLY A 143 4.60 19.37 -4.52
N ASP A 144 5.45 19.94 -5.36
CA ASP A 144 6.76 19.34 -5.64
C ASP A 144 7.69 19.45 -4.41
N PHE A 145 8.65 18.54 -4.33
CA PHE A 145 9.70 18.55 -3.32
C PHE A 145 11.00 18.04 -3.93
N GLN A 146 12.12 18.21 -3.25
CA GLN A 146 13.43 17.80 -3.77
C GLN A 146 14.19 16.99 -2.75
N LEU A 147 14.89 15.95 -3.20
CA LEU A 147 15.85 15.23 -2.38
C LEU A 147 17.10 16.12 -2.23
N GLU A 148 17.63 16.26 -1.02
CA GLU A 148 18.86 16.97 -0.79
C GLU A 148 20.03 16.16 -1.35
N GLY A 149 20.88 16.82 -2.17
CA GLY A 149 22.04 16.20 -2.79
C GLY A 149 21.80 15.63 -4.20
N GLU A 150 20.60 15.77 -4.77
CA GLU A 150 20.24 15.39 -6.16
C GLU A 150 20.95 14.14 -6.70
N ILE A 151 20.71 12.97 -6.13
CA ILE A 151 21.41 11.76 -6.53
C ILE A 151 20.43 10.79 -7.17
N PRO A 152 20.41 10.64 -8.50
CA PRO A 152 19.62 9.61 -9.15
C PRO A 152 20.10 8.19 -8.82
N GLU A 153 21.42 8.04 -8.59
CA GLU A 153 22.06 6.78 -8.21
C GLU A 153 23.31 7.05 -7.37
N CYS A 154 23.56 6.25 -6.37
CA CYS A 154 24.76 6.37 -5.53
C CYS A 154 25.29 5.01 -5.06
N SER A 155 26.60 4.96 -4.76
CA SER A 155 27.28 3.83 -4.17
C SER A 155 27.33 4.01 -2.65
N LEU A 156 26.88 2.98 -1.91
CA LEU A 156 26.95 2.92 -0.46
C LEU A 156 27.98 1.87 -0.06
N THR A 157 28.87 2.21 0.85
CA THR A 157 29.76 1.22 1.44
C THR A 157 28.92 0.11 2.09
N PRO A 158 29.18 -1.16 1.82
CA PRO A 158 28.44 -2.25 2.46
C PRO A 158 28.41 -2.08 3.99
N ASP A 159 27.31 -2.50 4.59
CA ASP A 159 27.11 -2.44 6.05
C ASP A 159 27.17 -1.03 6.66
N THR A 160 26.90 -0.03 5.85
CA THR A 160 26.74 1.35 6.32
C THR A 160 25.34 1.89 6.03
N SER A 161 25.03 3.05 6.58
CA SER A 161 23.78 3.77 6.36
C SER A 161 24.07 5.23 6.07
N PHE A 162 23.12 5.92 5.45
CA PHE A 162 23.19 7.36 5.22
C PHE A 162 21.83 8.02 5.44
N GLU A 163 21.83 9.30 5.74
CA GLU A 163 20.62 10.07 5.96
C GLU A 163 20.12 10.62 4.62
N VAL A 164 18.90 10.25 4.25
CA VAL A 164 18.18 10.80 3.11
C VAL A 164 17.32 11.95 3.61
N ARG A 165 17.48 13.14 3.04
CA ARG A 165 16.72 14.34 3.39
C ARG A 165 16.00 14.88 2.18
N TRP A 166 14.86 15.55 2.41
CA TRP A 166 14.11 16.22 1.36
C TRP A 166 13.45 17.51 1.85
N THR A 167 13.10 18.37 0.91
CA THR A 167 12.35 19.59 1.19
C THR A 167 10.88 19.26 1.45
N GLN A 168 10.23 20.06 2.29
CA GLN A 168 8.81 19.86 2.57
C GLN A 168 7.97 20.12 1.32
N SER A 169 7.02 19.22 1.03
CA SER A 169 6.03 19.35 -0.04
C SER A 169 4.80 20.09 0.46
N GLU A 170 4.36 21.14 -0.26
CA GLU A 170 3.14 21.87 0.07
C GLU A 170 1.91 20.96 -0.07
N GLY A 171 1.07 20.92 0.97
CA GLY A 171 -0.15 20.11 0.99
C GLY A 171 0.06 18.61 1.17
N ALA A 172 1.29 18.15 1.39
CA ALA A 172 1.53 16.78 1.83
C ALA A 172 0.99 16.57 3.25
N ALA A 173 0.34 15.44 3.48
CA ALA A 173 -0.13 15.02 4.80
C ALA A 173 0.91 14.13 5.51
N ALA A 174 1.71 13.40 4.73
CA ALA A 174 2.79 12.53 5.20
C ALA A 174 3.72 12.19 4.03
N TYR A 175 4.77 11.41 4.32
CA TYR A 175 5.62 10.81 3.30
C TYR A 175 5.58 9.29 3.41
N VAL A 176 5.61 8.63 2.25
CA VAL A 176 5.74 7.18 2.13
C VAL A 176 7.12 6.88 1.57
N ASN A 177 7.83 5.98 2.22
CA ASN A 177 9.05 5.39 1.72
C ASN A 177 8.72 3.99 1.15
N GLU A 178 8.97 3.80 -0.13
CA GLU A 178 8.90 2.51 -0.81
C GLU A 178 10.32 2.09 -1.19
N THR A 179 10.76 0.97 -0.68
CA THR A 179 12.09 0.44 -0.99
C THR A 179 11.97 -0.96 -1.57
N ARG A 180 12.52 -1.17 -2.76
CA ARG A 180 12.77 -2.49 -3.33
C ARG A 180 14.25 -2.78 -3.20
N ILE A 181 14.59 -3.92 -2.61
CA ILE A 181 15.97 -4.40 -2.50
C ILE A 181 16.08 -5.65 -3.34
N ASP A 182 17.06 -5.67 -4.24
CA ASP A 182 17.34 -6.76 -5.18
C ASP A 182 18.68 -7.46 -4.80
N GLY A 183 18.79 -8.76 -5.06
CA GLY A 183 20.03 -9.54 -4.89
C GLY A 183 20.33 -9.92 -3.44
N LEU A 184 19.35 -9.93 -2.55
CA LEU A 184 19.55 -10.26 -1.13
C LEU A 184 19.88 -11.74 -0.91
N ASP A 185 19.33 -12.64 -1.70
CA ASP A 185 19.55 -14.08 -1.58
C ASP A 185 21.01 -14.45 -1.83
N GLU A 186 21.62 -13.89 -2.88
CA GLU A 186 23.05 -14.09 -3.18
C GLU A 186 23.95 -13.39 -2.18
N ALA A 187 23.61 -12.14 -1.83
CA ALA A 187 24.41 -11.32 -0.93
C ALA A 187 24.47 -11.88 0.51
N LEU A 188 23.40 -12.51 0.98
CA LEU A 188 23.31 -13.08 2.33
C LEU A 188 23.59 -14.58 2.41
N ALA A 189 23.79 -15.26 1.28
CA ALA A 189 24.14 -16.69 1.27
C ALA A 189 25.39 -17.03 2.11
N PRO A 190 26.47 -16.22 2.13
CA PRO A 190 27.65 -16.50 2.98
C PRO A 190 27.36 -16.40 4.48
N GLU A 191 26.31 -15.64 4.87
CA GLU A 191 25.90 -15.49 6.26
C GLU A 191 24.86 -16.53 6.69
N GLU A 192 24.44 -17.41 5.77
CA GLU A 192 23.38 -18.42 5.98
C GLU A 192 22.04 -17.81 6.43
N ILE A 193 21.74 -16.57 6.02
CA ILE A 193 20.48 -15.88 6.30
C ILE A 193 19.56 -16.06 5.09
N PRO A 194 18.41 -16.75 5.23
CA PRO A 194 17.44 -16.87 4.16
C PRO A 194 16.85 -15.49 3.80
N ALA A 195 16.90 -15.13 2.54
CA ALA A 195 16.32 -13.89 2.03
C ALA A 195 15.64 -14.14 0.68
N PRO A 196 14.58 -13.37 0.34
CA PRO A 196 14.06 -13.38 -1.03
C PRO A 196 15.03 -12.65 -1.96
N ASP A 197 15.00 -12.98 -3.26
CA ASP A 197 15.76 -12.25 -4.28
C ASP A 197 15.32 -10.77 -4.34
N GLU A 198 14.02 -10.52 -4.34
CA GLU A 198 13.42 -9.19 -4.24
C GLU A 198 12.69 -9.00 -2.90
N LEU A 199 13.00 -7.93 -2.18
CA LEU A 199 12.32 -7.55 -0.94
C LEU A 199 11.69 -6.17 -1.09
N TYR A 200 10.38 -6.08 -0.81
CA TYR A 200 9.65 -4.83 -0.80
C TYR A 200 9.38 -4.35 0.63
N LEU A 201 9.76 -3.12 0.92
CA LEU A 201 9.55 -2.46 2.20
C LEU A 201 8.74 -1.19 2.01
N LEU A 202 7.80 -0.96 2.91
CA LEU A 202 6.93 0.22 2.90
C LEU A 202 6.98 0.92 4.25
N GLY A 203 7.24 2.21 4.26
CA GLY A 203 7.21 3.06 5.44
C GLY A 203 6.29 4.25 5.28
N LEU A 204 5.62 4.64 6.35
CA LEU A 204 4.81 5.86 6.41
C LEU A 204 5.34 6.75 7.52
N SER A 205 5.65 8.02 7.19
CA SER A 205 6.05 9.00 8.18
C SER A 205 4.92 9.34 9.15
N ILE A 206 5.27 9.88 10.31
CA ILE A 206 4.28 10.27 11.32
C ILE A 206 3.55 11.54 10.89
N SER A 207 4.24 12.45 10.21
CA SER A 207 3.70 13.76 9.81
C SER A 207 4.35 14.31 8.53
N ALA A 208 3.76 15.37 7.99
CA ALA A 208 4.32 16.13 6.86
C ALA A 208 5.61 16.90 7.18
N SER A 209 6.00 16.99 8.45
CA SER A 209 7.28 17.59 8.86
C SER A 209 8.43 16.59 8.94
N ASP A 210 8.15 15.29 8.83
CA ASP A 210 9.17 14.26 8.81
C ASP A 210 9.79 14.20 7.41
N THR A 211 10.91 14.89 7.24
CA THR A 211 11.60 15.06 5.95
C THR A 211 12.96 14.37 5.92
N THR A 212 13.17 13.39 6.76
CA THR A 212 14.41 12.61 6.84
C THR A 212 14.14 11.13 7.11
N ILE A 213 15.02 10.28 6.62
CA ILE A 213 15.07 8.85 6.91
C ILE A 213 16.52 8.38 6.92
N VAL A 214 16.88 7.46 7.79
CA VAL A 214 18.18 6.79 7.78
C VAL A 214 18.08 5.50 6.97
N PHE A 215 18.61 5.51 5.76
CA PHE A 215 18.58 4.34 4.87
C PHE A 215 19.86 3.51 5.02
N PRO A 216 19.79 2.18 5.08
CA PRO A 216 18.61 1.32 5.15
C PRO A 216 18.14 1.03 6.58
N GLY A 217 18.67 1.68 7.60
CA GLY A 217 18.43 1.38 9.02
C GLY A 217 16.99 1.62 9.48
N GLU A 218 16.29 2.60 8.90
CA GLU A 218 14.90 2.90 9.20
C GLU A 218 13.99 2.33 8.11
N PHE A 219 13.64 1.06 8.28
CA PHE A 219 12.58 0.45 7.49
C PHE A 219 11.22 0.90 8.01
N GLY A 220 10.27 1.04 7.10
CA GLY A 220 8.90 1.34 7.47
C GLY A 220 8.37 0.40 8.55
N VAL A 221 7.51 0.93 9.38
CA VAL A 221 6.97 0.25 10.58
C VAL A 221 6.18 -1.02 10.21
N PHE A 222 5.82 -1.23 8.94
CA PHE A 222 4.71 -2.08 8.55
C PHE A 222 5.08 -3.48 8.05
N ASP A 223 6.25 -3.65 7.46
CA ASP A 223 6.67 -4.98 6.99
C ASP A 223 7.54 -5.76 8.00
N ARG A 224 7.81 -5.16 9.18
CA ARG A 224 8.59 -5.82 10.23
C ARG A 224 7.96 -7.09 10.79
N PHE A 225 6.66 -7.24 10.67
CA PHE A 225 5.95 -8.40 11.21
C PHE A 225 6.02 -9.63 10.30
N ASP A 226 6.29 -9.43 9.00
CA ASP A 226 6.34 -10.49 8.01
C ASP A 226 7.79 -10.90 7.66
N LEU A 227 8.78 -10.11 8.09
CA LEU A 227 10.19 -10.43 7.87
C LEU A 227 10.72 -11.38 8.93
N ASP A 228 11.60 -12.30 8.49
CA ASP A 228 12.44 -13.09 9.40
C ASP A 228 13.25 -12.16 10.31
N GLN A 229 13.35 -12.51 11.59
CA GLN A 229 14.04 -11.69 12.58
C GLN A 229 15.52 -11.52 12.25
N ALA A 230 16.18 -12.58 11.72
CA ALA A 230 17.59 -12.53 11.36
C ALA A 230 17.82 -11.57 10.20
N LEU A 231 16.95 -11.61 9.17
CA LEU A 231 16.97 -10.68 8.04
C LEU A 231 16.75 -9.24 8.49
N THR A 232 15.78 -8.99 9.36
CA THR A 232 15.51 -7.65 9.90
C THR A 232 16.73 -7.07 10.62
N VAL A 233 17.33 -7.83 11.52
CA VAL A 233 18.53 -7.41 12.27
C VAL A 233 19.72 -7.19 11.34
N ARG A 234 19.83 -8.01 10.29
CA ARG A 234 20.91 -7.90 9.32
C ARG A 234 20.81 -6.61 8.50
N LEU A 235 19.62 -6.32 7.97
CA LEU A 235 19.39 -5.11 7.17
C LEU A 235 19.51 -3.82 7.99
N GLN A 236 19.27 -3.86 9.30
CA GLN A 236 19.50 -2.70 10.18
C GLN A 236 20.97 -2.26 10.27
N ARG A 237 21.91 -3.12 9.91
CA ARG A 237 23.34 -2.76 9.86
C ARG A 237 23.73 -2.05 8.58
N GLY A 238 22.95 -2.20 7.52
CA GLY A 238 23.22 -1.69 6.19
C GLY A 238 22.88 -2.74 5.12
N LEU A 239 22.96 -2.32 3.85
CA LEU A 239 22.85 -3.26 2.74
C LEU A 239 24.09 -4.16 2.69
N PRO A 240 23.93 -5.48 2.44
CA PRO A 240 25.05 -6.36 2.22
C PRO A 240 25.74 -6.06 0.88
N ASP A 241 27.02 -6.41 0.76
CA ASP A 241 27.78 -6.25 -0.48
C ASP A 241 27.12 -6.99 -1.65
N GLY A 242 27.00 -6.33 -2.79
CA GLY A 242 26.33 -6.82 -3.99
C GLY A 242 24.83 -6.60 -4.06
N ALA A 243 24.17 -6.18 -2.98
CA ALA A 243 22.75 -5.83 -3.02
C ALA A 243 22.55 -4.45 -3.65
N ALA A 244 21.40 -4.27 -4.30
CA ALA A 244 20.96 -2.97 -4.82
C ALA A 244 19.59 -2.61 -4.26
N ALA A 245 19.32 -1.31 -4.12
CA ALA A 245 18.01 -0.85 -3.68
C ALA A 245 17.48 0.27 -4.59
N LEU A 246 16.19 0.21 -4.91
CA LEU A 246 15.45 1.32 -5.49
C LEU A 246 14.60 1.94 -4.39
N VAL A 247 14.91 3.17 -4.02
CA VAL A 247 14.25 3.91 -2.93
C VAL A 247 13.33 4.96 -3.54
N GLY A 248 12.06 4.92 -3.18
CA GLY A 248 11.04 5.90 -3.55
C GLY A 248 10.58 6.67 -2.32
N ILE A 249 10.61 8.01 -2.39
CA ILE A 249 9.99 8.88 -1.39
C ILE A 249 8.78 9.55 -2.06
N SER A 250 7.61 9.37 -1.48
CA SER A 250 6.35 9.92 -1.98
C SER A 250 5.74 10.88 -0.98
N ALA A 251 5.57 12.14 -1.37
CA ALA A 251 4.70 13.06 -0.65
C ALA A 251 3.24 12.67 -0.95
N VAL A 252 2.44 12.34 0.05
CA VAL A 252 1.07 11.83 -0.11
C VAL A 252 0.04 12.78 0.46
N ASP A 253 -1.17 12.78 -0.12
CA ASP A 253 -2.30 13.58 0.33
C ASP A 253 -2.98 12.99 1.59
N GLU A 254 -3.93 13.73 2.15
CA GLU A 254 -4.70 13.32 3.33
C GLU A 254 -5.56 12.07 3.06
N ASN A 255 -6.06 11.91 1.83
CA ASN A 255 -6.87 10.75 1.46
C ASN A 255 -6.07 9.46 1.57
N TYR A 256 -4.81 9.48 1.12
CA TYR A 256 -3.90 8.34 1.26
C TYR A 256 -3.68 7.98 2.73
N VAL A 257 -3.34 8.97 3.56
CA VAL A 257 -3.06 8.77 4.99
C VAL A 257 -4.28 8.20 5.72
N ASN A 258 -5.46 8.77 5.47
CA ASN A 258 -6.71 8.33 6.09
C ASN A 258 -7.08 6.89 5.69
N TRP A 259 -6.82 6.52 4.44
CA TRP A 259 -7.07 5.18 3.94
C TRP A 259 -6.05 4.16 4.48
N ALA A 260 -4.76 4.50 4.44
CA ALA A 260 -3.69 3.66 4.94
C ALA A 260 -3.81 3.38 6.44
N ARG A 261 -4.05 4.41 7.26
CA ARG A 261 -4.20 4.29 8.71
C ARG A 261 -5.40 3.46 9.14
N GLY A 262 -6.47 3.44 8.37
CA GLY A 262 -7.64 2.60 8.63
C GLY A 262 -7.52 1.16 8.09
N GLY A 263 -6.40 0.80 7.47
CA GLY A 263 -6.11 -0.51 6.90
C GLY A 263 -5.40 -1.47 7.86
N ASN A 264 -4.50 -2.29 7.31
CA ASN A 264 -3.69 -3.26 8.05
C ASN A 264 -2.71 -2.61 9.07
N PHE A 265 -2.54 -1.29 9.00
CA PHE A 265 -1.68 -0.49 9.87
C PHE A 265 -2.34 -0.03 11.17
N ASN A 266 -3.50 -0.59 11.48
CA ASN A 266 -4.31 -0.08 12.57
C ASN A 266 -4.43 -1.06 13.74
N PRO A 267 -3.49 -1.04 14.70
CA PRO A 267 -3.65 -1.81 15.93
C PRO A 267 -4.81 -1.32 16.80
N SER A 268 -5.37 -0.12 16.52
CA SER A 268 -6.43 0.51 17.31
C SER A 268 -7.84 0.30 16.77
N GLY A 269 -8.01 -0.40 15.62
CA GLY A 269 -9.34 -0.67 15.04
C GLY A 269 -10.03 0.56 14.44
N GLN A 270 -9.29 1.60 14.04
CA GLN A 270 -9.89 2.77 13.37
C GLN A 270 -10.48 2.37 12.02
N VAL A 271 -11.65 2.88 11.72
CA VAL A 271 -12.31 2.66 10.44
C VAL A 271 -11.60 3.47 9.35
N ARG A 272 -11.42 2.88 8.16
CA ARG A 272 -10.94 3.62 6.98
C ARG A 272 -11.89 4.78 6.70
N ILE A 273 -11.33 5.97 6.51
CA ILE A 273 -12.09 7.15 6.11
C ILE A 273 -12.08 7.21 4.59
N PRO A 274 -13.23 6.95 3.93
CA PRO A 274 -13.28 6.94 2.48
C PRO A 274 -13.28 8.35 1.90
N SER A 275 -12.54 8.56 0.81
CA SER A 275 -12.63 9.76 -0.03
C SER A 275 -13.45 9.54 -1.31
N VAL A 276 -13.79 8.27 -1.62
CA VAL A 276 -14.74 7.91 -2.68
C VAL A 276 -16.08 7.58 -2.06
N ARG A 277 -17.15 8.17 -2.60
CA ARG A 277 -18.53 8.08 -2.09
C ARG A 277 -19.53 7.89 -3.22
N GLY A 278 -20.73 7.40 -2.88
CA GLY A 278 -21.84 7.13 -3.79
C GLY A 278 -22.43 5.75 -3.51
N ASP A 279 -22.65 4.95 -4.56
CA ASP A 279 -23.18 3.59 -4.45
C ASP A 279 -22.08 2.56 -4.09
N GLY A 280 -21.11 2.99 -3.29
CA GLY A 280 -19.98 2.22 -2.81
C GLY A 280 -19.03 3.08 -1.99
N THR A 281 -17.80 2.61 -1.80
CA THR A 281 -16.78 3.23 -0.95
C THR A 281 -15.39 3.14 -1.59
N GLY A 282 -14.40 3.77 -0.98
CA GLY A 282 -13.01 3.63 -1.40
C GLY A 282 -12.16 4.86 -1.19
N VAL A 283 -11.06 4.92 -1.90
CA VAL A 283 -10.10 6.01 -1.86
C VAL A 283 -9.83 6.58 -3.25
N PHE A 284 -9.69 7.88 -3.34
CA PHE A 284 -9.01 8.56 -4.42
C PHE A 284 -7.91 9.40 -3.82
N ALA A 285 -6.69 8.90 -3.91
CA ALA A 285 -5.51 9.49 -3.31
C ALA A 285 -4.54 9.96 -4.40
N SER A 286 -3.62 10.84 -4.00
CA SER A 286 -2.60 11.35 -4.90
C SER A 286 -1.25 11.50 -4.21
N MET A 287 -0.18 11.46 -5.03
CA MET A 287 1.19 11.55 -4.56
C MET A 287 2.12 12.16 -5.59
N VAL A 288 3.21 12.75 -5.07
CA VAL A 288 4.40 13.13 -5.85
C VAL A 288 5.54 12.24 -5.40
N MET A 289 6.20 11.55 -6.33
CA MET A 289 7.24 10.56 -6.03
C MET A 289 8.58 10.99 -6.60
N ARG A 290 9.64 10.80 -5.81
CA ARG A 290 11.04 10.88 -6.22
C ARG A 290 11.73 9.57 -5.93
N ARG A 291 12.60 9.11 -6.84
CA ARG A 291 13.32 7.85 -6.75
C ARG A 291 14.80 8.04 -6.92
N PHE A 292 15.58 7.19 -6.25
CA PHE A 292 17.01 7.05 -6.45
C PHE A 292 17.41 5.58 -6.27
N ALA A 293 18.51 5.18 -6.91
CA ALA A 293 19.09 3.86 -6.74
C ALA A 293 20.30 3.91 -5.79
N VAL A 294 20.44 2.86 -4.99
CA VAL A 294 21.58 2.66 -4.09
C VAL A 294 22.21 1.33 -4.42
N PHE A 295 23.51 1.30 -4.66
CA PHE A 295 24.28 0.10 -4.90
C PHE A 295 25.22 -0.12 -3.71
N ALA A 296 25.04 -1.25 -3.01
CA ALA A 296 25.97 -1.66 -1.95
C ALA A 296 27.21 -2.29 -2.59
N SER A 297 28.11 -1.46 -3.07
CA SER A 297 29.35 -1.90 -3.69
C SER A 297 30.42 -0.84 -3.53
N SER A 298 31.67 -1.30 -3.54
CA SER A 298 32.84 -0.41 -3.58
C SER A 298 33.29 -0.12 -5.03
N GLU A 299 32.40 -0.32 -6.03
CA GLU A 299 32.76 -0.20 -7.43
C GLU A 299 33.06 1.26 -7.84
N PRO A 300 34.17 1.48 -8.57
CA PRO A 300 34.50 2.80 -9.07
C PRO A 300 33.54 3.17 -10.25
N GLY A 301 32.94 4.34 -10.19
CA GLY A 301 32.15 4.92 -11.27
C GLY A 301 30.77 5.48 -10.88
N VAL A 302 30.20 5.04 -9.79
CA VAL A 302 28.98 5.59 -9.20
C VAL A 302 29.37 6.53 -8.07
N PRO A 303 28.82 7.76 -7.96
CA PRO A 303 29.16 8.67 -6.88
C PRO A 303 28.79 8.07 -5.52
N ALA A 304 29.55 8.38 -4.47
CA ALA A 304 29.20 7.97 -3.11
C ALA A 304 27.87 8.61 -2.68
N CYS A 305 27.09 7.88 -1.89
CA CYS A 305 25.87 8.44 -1.30
C CYS A 305 26.19 9.61 -0.37
N PRO A 306 25.32 10.65 -0.26
CA PRO A 306 25.61 11.83 0.57
C PRO A 306 25.81 11.47 2.02
N GLY A 307 26.92 11.90 2.61
CA GLY A 307 27.18 11.70 4.04
C GLY A 307 27.50 10.26 4.45
N SER A 308 27.72 9.34 3.48
CA SER A 308 28.19 7.97 3.77
C SER A 308 29.70 7.90 3.99
#